data_4c7df527b4e1ff8794acc96771564c6c
#
_entry.id   4c7df527b4e1ff8794acc96771564c6c
#
_cell.length_a   1.000
_cell.length_b   1.000
_cell.length_c   1.000
_cell.angle_alpha   90.00
_cell.angle_beta   90.00
_cell.angle_gamma   90.00
#
_symmetry.space_group_name_H-M   'P 1'
#
loop_
_entity.id
_entity.type
_entity.pdbx_description
1 polymer ?
#
loop_
_entity_poly.entity_id
_entity_poly.type
_entity_poly.pdbx_seq_one_letter_code
_entity_poly.pdbx_strand_id
1 'polypeptide(L)'
;MKLFGLLALLLVASAFAEDSSSSEEEDGLSLAEPCDQEACSLPNCRCSSTNIPGGLNARDVPQFVTVTFDDGVNVNNIVTYRNILYNRFNSNGCPAGVTFFVSHEYTNYALINELYNRGFEIALHSISHRTPQTYWFEATEEVIKEEIADQKAQMAHFANIPASAIKGVRMPFLQLAGNASFQVMAEYGLEYDCTWPTTALTNPGLWPYTLDYASTQDCIIPPCPSASIPGVWVKPMIAWSDLNGVPCSMVDACFFIPALDNEEEWYQFILTNFERHYMGNRAPFGFYVHEAFLSANPAVNRALVRFMDLVNNLNDAFMVNAHEVIDWVKDPKPVDEYRRQSCRSFSPTTCSPNNCGPLYSSHNQLAYYMQVCSACPNNYPWVGNPLGL
;
A
#
# COMPACT_ATOMS: atom_id res chain seq x y z
N MET A 1 13.28 80.74 14.75
CA MET A 1 12.82 81.02 13.37
C MET A 1 12.08 79.75 12.93
N LYS A 2 10.84 79.84 13.02
CA LYS A 2 9.72 79.87 12.06
C LYS A 2 10.07 79.22 10.70
N LEU A 3 9.42 78.14 10.30
CA LEU A 3 8.51 78.15 9.17
C LEU A 3 7.57 76.94 9.16
N PHE A 4 6.33 77.25 8.88
CA PHE A 4 5.16 76.47 8.55
C PHE A 4 5.31 75.69 7.20
N GLY A 5 4.59 74.58 7.05
CA GLY A 5 4.41 74.00 5.73
C GLY A 5 3.43 72.85 5.74
N LEU A 6 2.20 73.16 5.55
CA LEU A 6 1.09 72.53 4.85
C LEU A 6 0.88 71.01 4.92
N LEU A 7 -0.20 70.65 5.56
CA LEU A 7 -0.95 69.38 5.48
C LEU A 7 -1.66 69.32 4.12
N ALA A 8 -1.35 68.31 3.28
CA ALA A 8 -2.15 67.96 2.14
C ALA A 8 -2.80 66.58 2.42
N LEU A 9 -4.10 66.59 2.70
CA LEU A 9 -4.95 65.40 2.73
C LEU A 9 -5.11 64.86 1.28
N LEU A 10 -4.59 63.70 0.99
CA LEU A 10 -4.94 62.92 -0.16
C LEU A 10 -5.94 61.84 0.28
N LEU A 11 -7.18 62.00 -0.07
CA LEU A 11 -8.21 60.99 -0.06
C LEU A 11 -7.86 59.94 -1.14
N VAL A 12 -7.41 58.76 -0.72
CA VAL A 12 -7.33 57.59 -1.60
C VAL A 12 -8.62 56.79 -1.42
N ALA A 13 -9.42 56.81 -2.46
CA ALA A 13 -10.59 55.95 -2.62
C ALA A 13 -10.08 54.48 -2.68
N SER A 14 -10.40 53.69 -1.66
CA SER A 14 -10.22 52.26 -1.74
C SER A 14 -11.28 51.66 -2.65
N ALA A 15 -10.86 51.29 -3.88
CA ALA A 15 -11.62 50.36 -4.69
C ALA A 15 -11.49 48.97 -4.02
N PHE A 16 -12.59 48.46 -3.56
CA PHE A 16 -12.70 47.04 -3.22
C PHE A 16 -12.58 46.27 -4.55
N ALA A 17 -11.44 45.64 -4.76
CA ALA A 17 -11.33 44.56 -5.72
C ALA A 17 -12.09 43.34 -5.13
N GLU A 18 -13.17 42.95 -5.77
CA GLU A 18 -13.77 41.65 -5.57
C GLU A 18 -12.71 40.61 -5.94
N ASP A 19 -12.21 39.90 -4.95
CA ASP A 19 -11.31 38.76 -5.10
C ASP A 19 -12.17 37.63 -5.68
N SER A 20 -12.18 37.49 -6.99
CA SER A 20 -12.69 36.32 -7.65
C SER A 20 -11.70 35.20 -7.34
N SER A 21 -12.06 34.35 -6.38
CA SER A 21 -11.40 33.08 -6.16
C SER A 21 -11.52 32.26 -7.45
N SER A 22 -10.50 32.33 -8.30
CA SER A 22 -10.30 31.34 -9.35
C SER A 22 -9.96 30.04 -8.60
N SER A 23 -10.92 29.12 -8.55
CA SER A 23 -10.63 27.72 -8.30
C SER A 23 -9.70 27.27 -9.45
N GLU A 24 -8.43 27.11 -9.14
CA GLU A 24 -7.49 26.48 -10.07
C GLU A 24 -7.97 25.03 -10.22
N GLU A 25 -8.58 24.72 -11.38
CA GLU A 25 -8.84 23.35 -11.81
C GLU A 25 -7.47 22.74 -12.15
N GLU A 26 -6.83 22.07 -11.21
CA GLU A 26 -5.71 21.20 -11.50
C GLU A 26 -6.26 19.99 -12.28
N ASP A 27 -5.84 19.83 -13.53
CA ASP A 27 -6.06 18.65 -14.40
C ASP A 27 -7.53 18.28 -14.72
N GLY A 28 -8.47 19.25 -14.67
CA GLY A 28 -9.86 19.03 -15.02
C GLY A 28 -10.68 18.22 -14.01
N LEU A 29 -10.11 17.91 -12.86
CA LEU A 29 -10.80 17.29 -11.73
C LEU A 29 -11.32 18.33 -10.75
N SER A 30 -12.52 18.09 -10.20
CA SER A 30 -13.02 18.91 -9.09
C SER A 30 -12.29 18.57 -7.81
N LEU A 31 -11.96 19.58 -7.00
CA LEU A 31 -11.52 19.39 -5.63
C LEU A 31 -12.55 18.56 -4.87
N ALA A 32 -12.06 17.66 -4.03
CA ALA A 32 -12.92 16.84 -3.20
C ALA A 32 -13.57 17.70 -2.09
N GLU A 33 -14.88 17.60 -2.01
CA GLU A 33 -15.65 18.27 -0.95
C GLU A 33 -15.44 17.56 0.41
N PRO A 34 -15.66 18.25 1.53
CA PRO A 34 -15.74 17.62 2.85
C PRO A 34 -16.75 16.47 2.86
N CYS A 35 -16.44 15.41 3.59
CA CYS A 35 -17.26 14.19 3.52
C CYS A 35 -18.69 14.40 4.03
N ASP A 36 -19.65 14.08 3.15
CA ASP A 36 -21.07 13.96 3.49
C ASP A 36 -21.36 12.53 3.98
N GLN A 37 -21.53 12.38 5.29
CA GLN A 37 -21.76 11.08 5.92
C GLN A 37 -23.13 10.47 5.62
N GLU A 38 -24.10 11.27 5.16
CA GLU A 38 -25.42 10.76 4.77
C GLU A 38 -25.39 10.19 3.35
N ALA A 39 -24.61 10.81 2.47
CA ALA A 39 -24.44 10.36 1.09
C ALA A 39 -23.40 9.25 0.94
N CYS A 40 -22.33 9.26 1.77
CA CYS A 40 -21.24 8.29 1.71
C CYS A 40 -21.51 7.07 2.60
N SER A 41 -21.88 5.96 1.99
CA SER A 41 -22.22 4.73 2.71
C SER A 41 -21.58 3.49 2.12
N LEU A 42 -21.23 2.54 3.01
CA LEU A 42 -20.74 1.21 2.61
C LEU A 42 -21.80 0.45 1.79
N PRO A 43 -21.39 -0.40 0.86
CA PRO A 43 -20.03 -0.84 0.60
C PRO A 43 -19.23 0.04 -0.37
N ASN A 44 -19.83 1.06 -0.98
CA ASN A 44 -19.24 1.77 -2.12
C ASN A 44 -18.45 3.01 -1.74
N CYS A 45 -18.79 3.65 -0.64
CA CYS A 45 -18.15 4.87 -0.16
C CYS A 45 -17.91 4.80 1.34
N ARG A 46 -16.77 5.29 1.79
CA ARG A 46 -16.46 5.49 3.19
C ARG A 46 -15.59 6.73 3.40
N CYS A 47 -16.07 7.65 4.23
CA CYS A 47 -15.28 8.81 4.67
C CYS A 47 -13.99 8.38 5.38
N SER A 48 -12.90 9.13 5.20
CA SER A 48 -11.70 8.98 6.02
C SER A 48 -12.03 9.22 7.49
N SER A 49 -11.83 8.21 8.34
CA SER A 49 -12.21 8.27 9.75
C SER A 49 -11.50 7.20 10.58
N THR A 50 -11.27 7.52 11.84
CA THR A 50 -10.84 6.54 12.86
C THR A 50 -12.02 5.78 13.48
N ASN A 51 -13.25 6.11 13.14
CA ASN A 51 -14.42 5.35 13.59
C ASN A 51 -14.41 3.93 13.03
N ILE A 52 -14.81 2.98 13.85
CA ILE A 52 -14.87 1.57 13.45
C ILE A 52 -15.97 1.39 12.39
N PRO A 53 -15.67 0.72 11.24
CA PRO A 53 -16.67 0.41 10.23
C PRO A 53 -17.88 -0.33 10.81
N GLY A 54 -19.07 0.00 10.32
CA GLY A 54 -20.33 -0.61 10.79
C GLY A 54 -20.76 -0.24 12.22
N GLY A 55 -20.04 0.68 12.88
CA GLY A 55 -20.39 1.12 14.24
C GLY A 55 -20.22 0.03 15.32
N LEU A 56 -19.38 -0.99 15.06
CA LEU A 56 -19.12 -2.06 16.02
C LEU A 56 -18.34 -1.55 17.23
N ASN A 57 -18.46 -2.24 18.38
CA ASN A 57 -17.57 -1.98 19.50
C ASN A 57 -16.19 -2.60 19.22
N ALA A 58 -15.11 -1.98 19.68
CA ALA A 58 -13.74 -2.45 19.44
C ALA A 58 -13.51 -3.93 19.83
N ARG A 59 -14.08 -4.39 20.95
CA ARG A 59 -14.00 -5.79 21.39
C ARG A 59 -14.67 -6.80 20.44
N ASP A 60 -15.60 -6.34 19.61
CA ASP A 60 -16.36 -7.17 18.69
C ASP A 60 -15.74 -7.15 17.28
N VAL A 61 -14.66 -6.39 17.08
CA VAL A 61 -13.97 -6.24 15.79
C VAL A 61 -12.81 -7.23 15.69
N PRO A 62 -12.67 -7.99 14.58
CA PRO A 62 -11.47 -8.79 14.34
C PRO A 62 -10.23 -7.87 14.19
N GLN A 63 -9.12 -8.21 14.85
CA GLN A 63 -7.86 -7.52 14.61
C GLN A 63 -7.20 -8.06 13.36
N PHE A 64 -7.17 -7.27 12.31
CA PHE A 64 -6.43 -7.65 11.10
C PHE A 64 -4.95 -7.31 11.22
N VAL A 65 -4.13 -8.25 10.79
CA VAL A 65 -2.68 -8.11 10.64
C VAL A 65 -2.32 -8.33 9.19
N THR A 66 -1.72 -7.32 8.57
CA THR A 66 -1.24 -7.41 7.20
C THR A 66 0.28 -7.39 7.18
N VAL A 67 0.90 -8.53 6.86
CA VAL A 67 2.34 -8.60 6.59
C VAL A 67 2.55 -8.37 5.11
N THR A 68 3.41 -7.42 4.74
CA THR A 68 3.67 -7.12 3.34
C THR A 68 5.14 -7.04 3.04
N PHE A 69 5.49 -7.48 1.83
CA PHE A 69 6.86 -7.40 1.31
C PHE A 69 6.86 -6.58 0.03
N ASP A 70 7.87 -5.71 -0.09
CA ASP A 70 8.09 -4.91 -1.28
C ASP A 70 9.21 -5.50 -2.13
N ASP A 71 9.29 -5.06 -3.39
CA ASP A 71 10.31 -5.40 -4.38
C ASP A 71 10.16 -6.73 -5.12
N GLY A 72 11.17 -7.02 -5.94
CA GLY A 72 11.21 -8.18 -6.82
C GLY A 72 11.31 -9.51 -6.07
N VAL A 73 10.57 -10.51 -6.53
CA VAL A 73 10.63 -11.88 -6.01
C VAL A 73 11.59 -12.71 -6.86
N ASN A 74 12.59 -13.29 -6.23
CA ASN A 74 13.64 -14.04 -6.91
C ASN A 74 14.09 -15.29 -6.14
N VAL A 75 15.08 -16.02 -6.67
CA VAL A 75 15.55 -17.28 -6.08
C VAL A 75 16.19 -17.13 -4.71
N ASN A 76 16.65 -15.93 -4.35
CA ASN A 76 17.29 -15.69 -3.06
C ASN A 76 16.24 -15.48 -1.96
N ASN A 77 15.27 -14.57 -2.19
CA ASN A 77 14.29 -14.20 -1.16
C ASN A 77 13.14 -15.20 -1.01
N ILE A 78 12.82 -15.99 -2.04
CA ILE A 78 11.77 -17.03 -1.94
C ILE A 78 12.08 -18.06 -0.84
N VAL A 79 13.34 -18.27 -0.52
CA VAL A 79 13.73 -19.20 0.56
C VAL A 79 13.20 -18.72 1.91
N THR A 80 13.34 -17.43 2.19
CA THR A 80 12.78 -16.80 3.39
C THR A 80 11.26 -16.95 3.40
N TYR A 81 10.58 -16.59 2.32
CA TYR A 81 9.12 -16.67 2.23
C TYR A 81 8.59 -18.09 2.45
N ARG A 82 9.22 -19.10 1.83
CA ARG A 82 8.84 -20.50 2.03
C ARG A 82 9.02 -20.95 3.48
N ASN A 83 10.09 -20.50 4.14
CA ASN A 83 10.41 -20.91 5.51
C ASN A 83 9.47 -20.29 6.54
N ILE A 84 9.07 -19.00 6.35
CA ILE A 84 8.36 -18.29 7.42
C ILE A 84 6.86 -18.11 7.15
N LEU A 85 6.39 -18.22 5.89
CA LEU A 85 5.00 -17.92 5.54
C LEU A 85 4.18 -19.18 5.19
N TYR A 86 4.81 -20.23 4.62
CA TYR A 86 4.07 -21.38 4.14
C TYR A 86 3.48 -22.19 5.28
N ASN A 87 2.30 -22.77 5.02
CA ASN A 87 1.57 -23.63 5.96
C ASN A 87 1.18 -22.94 7.28
N ARG A 88 0.99 -21.61 7.26
CA ARG A 88 0.40 -20.87 8.36
C ARG A 88 -1.10 -20.79 8.24
N PHE A 89 -1.78 -20.96 9.36
CA PHE A 89 -3.23 -20.88 9.45
C PHE A 89 -3.62 -19.98 10.61
N ASN A 90 -4.66 -19.20 10.41
CA ASN A 90 -5.33 -18.45 11.46
C ASN A 90 -6.13 -19.37 12.38
N SER A 91 -6.50 -18.90 13.54
CA SER A 91 -7.25 -19.68 14.55
C SER A 91 -8.62 -20.20 14.07
N ASN A 92 -9.16 -19.62 13.01
CA ASN A 92 -10.38 -20.10 12.34
C ASN A 92 -10.13 -21.22 11.31
N GLY A 93 -8.89 -21.67 11.17
CA GLY A 93 -8.48 -22.70 10.21
C GLY A 93 -8.23 -22.21 8.79
N CYS A 94 -8.45 -20.93 8.50
CA CYS A 94 -8.17 -20.37 7.18
C CYS A 94 -6.66 -20.11 6.99
N PRO A 95 -6.13 -20.29 5.77
CA PRO A 95 -4.74 -19.93 5.48
C PRO A 95 -4.45 -18.47 5.83
N ALA A 96 -3.33 -18.20 6.47
CA ALA A 96 -2.86 -16.83 6.73
C ALA A 96 -2.57 -16.11 5.42
N GLY A 97 -2.93 -14.82 5.35
CA GLY A 97 -2.70 -13.96 4.19
C GLY A 97 -1.39 -13.18 4.33
N VAL A 98 -0.81 -12.86 3.19
CA VAL A 98 0.37 -11.97 3.02
C VAL A 98 0.24 -11.28 1.68
N THR A 99 0.65 -10.02 1.59
CA THR A 99 0.63 -9.26 0.33
C THR A 99 2.05 -8.95 -0.12
N PHE A 100 2.32 -9.23 -1.40
CA PHE A 100 3.58 -8.88 -2.06
C PHE A 100 3.32 -7.73 -3.03
N PHE A 101 3.92 -6.57 -2.76
CA PHE A 101 3.98 -5.45 -3.68
C PHE A 101 5.23 -5.63 -4.55
N VAL A 102 5.02 -6.16 -5.75
CA VAL A 102 6.11 -6.70 -6.57
C VAL A 102 6.54 -5.70 -7.63
N SER A 103 7.84 -5.37 -7.69
CA SER A 103 8.47 -4.67 -8.81
C SER A 103 8.88 -5.65 -9.91
N HIS A 104 9.04 -5.17 -11.16
CA HIS A 104 9.36 -6.07 -12.27
C HIS A 104 10.83 -6.48 -12.31
N GLU A 105 11.75 -5.53 -12.14
CA GLU A 105 13.17 -5.80 -12.36
C GLU A 105 13.67 -6.94 -11.45
N TYR A 106 14.35 -7.92 -12.01
CA TYR A 106 14.85 -9.15 -11.35
C TYR A 106 13.77 -10.07 -10.77
N THR A 107 12.50 -9.85 -11.07
CA THR A 107 11.41 -10.74 -10.64
C THR A 107 11.37 -12.03 -11.46
N ASN A 108 11.23 -13.15 -10.75
CA ASN A 108 10.95 -14.46 -11.31
C ASN A 108 9.45 -14.72 -11.28
N TYR A 109 8.80 -14.67 -12.43
CA TYR A 109 7.34 -14.79 -12.54
C TYR A 109 6.79 -16.19 -12.23
N ALA A 110 7.63 -17.23 -12.37
CA ALA A 110 7.22 -18.57 -11.92
C ALA A 110 7.09 -18.62 -10.38
N LEU A 111 7.91 -17.87 -9.64
CA LEU A 111 7.79 -17.74 -8.20
C LEU A 111 6.60 -16.87 -7.80
N ILE A 112 6.24 -15.86 -8.58
CA ILE A 112 4.99 -15.11 -8.40
C ILE A 112 3.77 -16.03 -8.53
N ASN A 113 3.74 -16.88 -9.57
CA ASN A 113 2.69 -17.89 -9.71
C ASN A 113 2.63 -18.85 -8.50
N GLU A 114 3.79 -19.27 -7.98
CA GLU A 114 3.85 -20.09 -6.77
C GLU A 114 3.23 -19.37 -5.56
N LEU A 115 3.59 -18.12 -5.31
CA LEU A 115 3.05 -17.32 -4.19
C LEU A 115 1.53 -17.13 -4.34
N TYR A 116 1.07 -16.79 -5.55
CA TYR A 116 -0.36 -16.69 -5.85
C TYR A 116 -1.11 -17.99 -5.56
N ASN A 117 -0.56 -19.13 -5.97
CA ASN A 117 -1.15 -20.46 -5.76
C ASN A 117 -1.12 -20.91 -4.27
N ARG A 118 -0.40 -20.18 -3.41
CA ARG A 118 -0.47 -20.31 -1.94
C ARG A 118 -1.60 -19.47 -1.33
N GLY A 119 -2.30 -18.68 -2.15
CA GLY A 119 -3.36 -17.78 -1.72
C GLY A 119 -2.84 -16.44 -1.21
N PHE A 120 -1.57 -16.10 -1.44
CA PHE A 120 -1.05 -14.78 -1.15
C PHE A 120 -1.48 -13.78 -2.19
N GLU A 121 -1.64 -12.53 -1.78
CA GLU A 121 -1.96 -11.44 -2.70
C GLU A 121 -0.71 -10.96 -3.43
N ILE A 122 -0.86 -10.81 -4.75
CA ILE A 122 0.14 -10.16 -5.60
C ILE A 122 -0.41 -8.78 -5.98
N ALA A 123 0.34 -7.75 -5.61
CA ALA A 123 0.03 -6.35 -5.84
C ALA A 123 1.20 -5.67 -6.57
N LEU A 124 1.01 -4.44 -7.04
CA LEU A 124 1.94 -3.76 -7.94
C LEU A 124 2.88 -2.82 -7.17
N HIS A 125 4.16 -2.80 -7.61
CA HIS A 125 5.20 -1.91 -7.09
C HIS A 125 6.05 -1.30 -8.20
N SER A 126 5.47 -1.05 -9.35
CA SER A 126 6.05 -0.50 -10.57
C SER A 126 6.91 -1.44 -11.41
N ILE A 127 7.11 -1.06 -12.66
CA ILE A 127 7.98 -1.77 -13.59
C ILE A 127 9.44 -1.45 -13.27
N SER A 128 9.81 -0.17 -13.19
CA SER A 128 11.22 0.22 -13.14
C SER A 128 11.77 0.41 -11.73
N HIS A 129 10.94 0.68 -10.75
CA HIS A 129 11.35 1.13 -9.42
C HIS A 129 12.45 2.24 -9.48
N ARG A 130 12.29 3.18 -10.40
CA ARG A 130 13.32 4.11 -10.81
C ARG A 130 13.72 5.08 -9.70
N THR A 131 15.01 5.30 -9.54
CA THR A 131 15.59 6.34 -8.71
C THR A 131 15.93 7.58 -9.57
N PRO A 132 15.93 8.80 -9.00
CA PRO A 132 15.62 9.17 -7.61
C PRO A 132 14.11 9.25 -7.33
N GLN A 133 13.72 9.45 -6.06
CA GLN A 133 12.32 9.61 -5.62
C GLN A 133 11.59 10.74 -6.37
N THR A 134 12.30 11.79 -6.82
CA THR A 134 11.73 12.91 -7.60
C THR A 134 11.08 12.47 -8.91
N TYR A 135 11.49 11.34 -9.49
CA TYR A 135 10.82 10.76 -10.65
C TYR A 135 9.33 10.45 -10.36
N TRP A 136 9.03 9.95 -9.18
CA TRP A 136 7.67 9.64 -8.73
C TRP A 136 6.91 10.88 -8.27
N PHE A 137 7.61 11.82 -7.63
CA PHE A 137 7.04 13.11 -7.23
C PHE A 137 6.54 13.93 -8.45
N GLU A 138 7.29 13.89 -9.55
CA GLU A 138 7.01 14.64 -10.79
C GLU A 138 6.22 13.81 -11.83
N ALA A 139 5.81 12.58 -11.48
CA ALA A 139 5.19 11.68 -12.42
C ALA A 139 3.83 12.19 -12.90
N THR A 140 3.65 12.19 -14.20
CA THR A 140 2.35 12.46 -14.85
C THR A 140 1.49 11.20 -14.89
N GLU A 141 0.21 11.33 -15.23
CA GLU A 141 -0.68 10.17 -15.44
C GLU A 141 -0.10 9.19 -16.46
N GLU A 142 0.51 9.66 -17.54
CA GLU A 142 1.15 8.80 -18.54
C GLU A 142 2.29 7.96 -17.91
N VAL A 143 3.15 8.59 -17.10
CA VAL A 143 4.22 7.90 -16.39
C VAL A 143 3.65 6.87 -15.42
N ILE A 144 2.63 7.23 -14.63
CA ILE A 144 1.99 6.30 -13.68
C ILE A 144 1.30 5.15 -14.43
N LYS A 145 0.65 5.43 -15.55
CA LYS A 145 0.04 4.40 -16.41
C LYS A 145 1.10 3.43 -16.91
N GLU A 146 2.22 3.91 -17.46
CA GLU A 146 3.30 3.06 -17.98
C GLU A 146 4.01 2.26 -16.88
N GLU A 147 4.12 2.79 -15.67
CA GLU A 147 4.81 2.14 -14.54
C GLU A 147 3.89 1.17 -13.76
N ILE A 148 2.62 1.50 -13.62
CA ILE A 148 1.68 0.79 -12.72
C ILE A 148 0.59 0.05 -13.51
N ALA A 149 -0.17 0.74 -14.37
CA ALA A 149 -1.26 0.09 -15.09
C ALA A 149 -0.74 -0.97 -16.08
N ASP A 150 0.33 -0.66 -16.80
CA ASP A 150 0.98 -1.58 -17.73
C ASP A 150 1.64 -2.76 -16.97
N GLN A 151 2.12 -2.54 -15.74
CA GLN A 151 2.60 -3.63 -14.88
C GLN A 151 1.51 -4.65 -14.54
N LYS A 152 0.26 -4.22 -14.40
CA LYS A 152 -0.86 -5.17 -14.18
C LYS A 152 -0.97 -6.19 -15.31
N ALA A 153 -0.92 -5.72 -16.56
CA ALA A 153 -0.94 -6.60 -17.73
C ALA A 153 0.32 -7.49 -17.80
N GLN A 154 1.48 -6.92 -17.52
CA GLN A 154 2.77 -7.62 -17.47
C GLN A 154 2.76 -8.74 -16.42
N MET A 155 2.33 -8.44 -15.19
CA MET A 155 2.25 -9.38 -14.09
C MET A 155 1.28 -10.53 -14.41
N ALA A 156 0.08 -10.21 -14.87
CA ALA A 156 -0.92 -11.20 -15.25
C ALA A 156 -0.41 -12.14 -16.34
N HIS A 157 0.25 -11.58 -17.37
CA HIS A 157 0.76 -12.35 -18.51
C HIS A 157 1.91 -13.28 -18.11
N PHE A 158 2.96 -12.74 -17.50
CA PHE A 158 4.18 -13.51 -17.24
C PHE A 158 4.05 -14.49 -16.07
N ALA A 159 3.26 -14.15 -15.06
CA ALA A 159 2.99 -15.06 -13.95
C ALA A 159 1.81 -16.02 -14.21
N ASN A 160 1.08 -15.87 -15.31
CA ASN A 160 -0.16 -16.60 -15.61
C ASN A 160 -1.15 -16.58 -14.43
N ILE A 161 -1.44 -15.38 -13.92
CA ILE A 161 -2.45 -15.16 -12.87
C ILE A 161 -3.58 -14.25 -13.41
N PRO A 162 -4.81 -14.37 -12.90
CA PRO A 162 -5.90 -13.51 -13.37
C PRO A 162 -5.60 -12.03 -13.10
N ALA A 163 -5.76 -11.17 -14.11
CA ALA A 163 -5.60 -9.71 -13.92
C ALA A 163 -6.57 -9.15 -12.86
N SER A 164 -7.74 -9.76 -12.70
CA SER A 164 -8.72 -9.40 -11.66
C SER A 164 -8.27 -9.72 -10.23
N ALA A 165 -7.26 -10.57 -10.06
CA ALA A 165 -6.67 -10.84 -8.74
C ALA A 165 -5.66 -9.77 -8.31
N ILE A 166 -5.19 -8.94 -9.25
CA ILE A 166 -4.22 -7.86 -9.00
C ILE A 166 -5.02 -6.59 -8.71
N LYS A 167 -5.10 -6.21 -7.42
CA LYS A 167 -6.00 -5.16 -6.95
C LYS A 167 -5.27 -3.95 -6.36
N GLY A 168 -4.15 -4.19 -5.71
CA GLY A 168 -3.46 -3.21 -4.89
C GLY A 168 -2.23 -2.60 -5.54
N VAL A 169 -1.90 -1.39 -5.07
CA VAL A 169 -0.70 -0.65 -5.48
C VAL A 169 0.04 -0.15 -4.24
N ARG A 170 1.36 -0.20 -4.29
CA ARG A 170 2.25 0.62 -3.47
C ARG A 170 3.26 1.31 -4.37
N MET A 171 3.29 2.64 -4.31
CA MET A 171 4.26 3.42 -5.09
C MET A 171 5.65 3.28 -4.48
N PRO A 172 6.72 3.20 -5.31
CA PRO A 172 8.08 3.23 -4.83
C PRO A 172 8.38 4.43 -3.93
N PHE A 173 9.25 4.23 -2.93
CA PHE A 173 9.62 5.27 -1.94
C PHE A 173 8.44 5.84 -1.14
N LEU A 174 7.28 5.18 -1.16
CA LEU A 174 6.02 5.70 -0.64
C LEU A 174 5.65 7.07 -1.22
N GLN A 175 6.08 7.35 -2.46
CA GLN A 175 5.91 8.64 -3.13
C GLN A 175 4.71 8.60 -4.07
N LEU A 176 3.65 9.29 -3.70
CA LEU A 176 2.51 9.56 -4.56
C LEU A 176 2.82 10.68 -5.56
N ALA A 177 2.14 10.66 -6.70
CA ALA A 177 2.11 11.76 -7.68
C ALA A 177 0.78 12.54 -7.57
N GLY A 178 0.31 12.79 -6.35
CA GLY A 178 -0.96 13.48 -6.12
C GLY A 178 -2.16 12.75 -6.76
N ASN A 179 -3.01 13.50 -7.43
CA ASN A 179 -4.20 12.96 -8.09
C ASN A 179 -3.87 11.93 -9.18
N ALA A 180 -2.78 12.13 -9.93
CA ALA A 180 -2.39 11.26 -11.04
C ALA A 180 -2.27 9.79 -10.64
N SER A 181 -1.73 9.48 -9.45
CA SER A 181 -1.64 8.10 -8.96
C SER A 181 -3.00 7.43 -8.86
N PHE A 182 -4.00 8.13 -8.36
CA PHE A 182 -5.33 7.57 -8.11
C PHE A 182 -6.24 7.61 -9.34
N GLN A 183 -6.08 8.60 -10.23
CA GLN A 183 -6.79 8.64 -11.51
C GLN A 183 -6.45 7.41 -12.37
N VAL A 184 -5.16 7.09 -12.50
CA VAL A 184 -4.73 5.89 -13.21
C VAL A 184 -5.26 4.62 -12.54
N MET A 185 -5.29 4.56 -11.21
CA MET A 185 -5.87 3.42 -10.51
C MET A 185 -7.37 3.24 -10.85
N ALA A 186 -8.14 4.32 -10.84
CA ALA A 186 -9.56 4.31 -11.20
C ALA A 186 -9.77 3.85 -12.64
N GLU A 187 -9.02 4.42 -13.58
CA GLU A 187 -9.14 4.13 -15.02
C GLU A 187 -8.81 2.68 -15.35
N TYR A 188 -7.77 2.11 -14.71
CA TYR A 188 -7.30 0.75 -15.03
C TYR A 188 -7.80 -0.32 -14.05
N GLY A 189 -8.79 0.02 -13.22
CA GLY A 189 -9.47 -0.92 -12.34
C GLY A 189 -8.54 -1.52 -11.29
N LEU A 190 -7.70 -0.69 -10.67
CA LEU A 190 -6.95 -0.98 -9.47
C LEU A 190 -7.78 -0.52 -8.27
N GLU A 191 -7.95 -1.39 -7.28
CA GLU A 191 -8.98 -1.20 -6.26
C GLU A 191 -8.49 -0.31 -5.11
N TYR A 192 -7.20 -0.48 -4.71
CA TYR A 192 -6.71 0.23 -3.53
C TYR A 192 -5.23 0.62 -3.61
N ASP A 193 -4.95 1.74 -2.96
CA ASP A 193 -3.60 2.19 -2.62
C ASP A 193 -3.19 1.72 -1.22
N CYS A 194 -1.94 1.30 -1.07
CA CYS A 194 -1.30 1.06 0.21
C CYS A 194 0.08 1.73 0.25
N THR A 195 0.12 2.99 -0.22
CA THR A 195 1.32 3.84 -0.29
C THR A 195 1.35 4.87 0.81
N TRP A 196 0.21 5.50 1.07
CA TRP A 196 0.09 6.74 1.83
C TRP A 196 0.22 6.51 3.34
N PRO A 197 1.33 6.97 3.97
CA PRO A 197 1.52 6.81 5.41
C PRO A 197 0.77 7.89 6.20
N THR A 198 0.36 7.54 7.43
CA THR A 198 -0.14 8.48 8.42
C THR A 198 0.67 8.39 9.69
N THR A 199 1.07 9.55 10.22
CA THR A 199 1.77 9.70 11.50
C THR A 199 0.89 10.33 12.57
N ALA A 200 -0.15 11.04 12.17
CA ALA A 200 -1.09 11.71 13.06
C ALA A 200 -2.23 10.80 13.52
N LEU A 201 -2.74 9.92 12.63
CA LEU A 201 -3.90 9.07 12.89
C LEU A 201 -3.48 7.63 13.24
N THR A 202 -2.69 7.49 14.31
CA THR A 202 -2.10 6.21 14.72
C THR A 202 -2.78 5.60 15.96
N ASN A 203 -3.39 6.43 16.83
CA ASN A 203 -4.14 5.98 18.00
C ASN A 203 -5.17 7.04 18.42
N PRO A 204 -6.47 6.87 18.10
CA PRO A 204 -7.01 5.74 17.34
C PRO A 204 -6.51 5.69 15.89
N GLY A 205 -6.33 4.49 15.35
CA GLY A 205 -5.81 4.27 14.00
C GLY A 205 -6.83 4.58 12.91
N LEU A 206 -6.36 5.04 11.75
CA LEU A 206 -7.18 5.33 10.58
C LEU A 206 -7.59 4.03 9.87
N TRP A 207 -8.88 3.86 9.61
CA TRP A 207 -9.41 2.74 8.85
C TRP A 207 -9.38 3.01 7.34
N PRO A 208 -9.36 1.96 6.49
CA PRO A 208 -9.51 2.14 5.04
C PRO A 208 -10.74 2.95 4.68
N TYR A 209 -10.61 3.81 3.67
CA TYR A 209 -11.64 4.74 3.21
C TYR A 209 -11.52 4.95 1.69
N THR A 210 -12.49 5.65 1.08
CA THR A 210 -12.50 5.94 -0.35
C THR A 210 -12.25 7.42 -0.64
N LEU A 211 -11.75 7.73 -1.83
CA LEU A 211 -11.47 9.10 -2.28
C LEU A 211 -12.66 9.77 -2.97
N ASP A 212 -13.88 9.38 -2.64
CA ASP A 212 -15.09 10.09 -3.07
C ASP A 212 -15.15 11.51 -2.50
N TYR A 213 -14.60 11.69 -1.31
CA TYR A 213 -14.56 12.95 -0.57
C TYR A 213 -13.14 13.26 -0.08
N ALA A 214 -12.95 14.50 0.38
CA ALA A 214 -11.68 14.96 0.92
C ALA A 214 -11.19 14.07 2.06
N SER A 215 -9.92 13.66 1.97
CA SER A 215 -9.28 12.89 3.03
C SER A 215 -8.89 13.76 4.22
N THR A 216 -9.03 13.21 5.43
CA THR A 216 -8.51 13.80 6.66
C THR A 216 -7.13 13.26 7.04
N GLN A 217 -6.56 12.36 6.23
CA GLN A 217 -5.23 11.82 6.46
C GLN A 217 -4.15 12.89 6.29
N ASP A 218 -3.18 12.89 7.20
CA ASP A 218 -2.01 13.77 7.11
C ASP A 218 -1.16 13.46 5.86
N CYS A 219 -0.62 14.50 5.23
CA CYS A 219 0.22 14.39 4.05
C CYS A 219 1.69 14.61 4.43
N ILE A 220 2.39 13.56 4.82
CA ILE A 220 3.79 13.63 5.26
C ILE A 220 4.79 13.48 4.11
N ILE A 221 4.37 12.91 2.99
CA ILE A 221 5.14 12.77 1.75
C ILE A 221 4.30 13.37 0.61
N PRO A 222 4.34 14.69 0.39
CA PRO A 222 3.57 15.34 -0.66
C PRO A 222 4.11 14.98 -2.07
N PRO A 223 3.26 15.12 -3.12
CA PRO A 223 1.88 15.55 -3.11
C PRO A 223 0.92 14.41 -2.75
N CYS A 224 -0.16 14.75 -2.02
CA CYS A 224 -1.26 13.84 -1.73
C CYS A 224 -2.49 14.19 -2.58
N PRO A 225 -3.43 13.27 -2.79
CA PRO A 225 -4.60 13.55 -3.61
C PRO A 225 -5.49 14.61 -2.97
N SER A 226 -6.01 15.51 -3.81
CA SER A 226 -6.91 16.60 -3.43
C SER A 226 -8.25 16.51 -4.16
N ALA A 227 -8.33 15.71 -5.22
CA ALA A 227 -9.53 15.57 -6.04
C ALA A 227 -10.47 14.47 -5.52
N SER A 228 -11.75 14.58 -5.93
CA SER A 228 -12.70 13.48 -5.79
C SER A 228 -12.42 12.40 -6.84
N ILE A 229 -12.10 11.19 -6.39
CA ILE A 229 -11.84 10.02 -7.23
C ILE A 229 -12.66 8.83 -6.70
N PRO A 230 -13.97 8.78 -7.05
CA PRO A 230 -14.91 7.84 -6.45
C PRO A 230 -14.52 6.38 -6.62
N GLY A 231 -14.71 5.60 -5.56
CA GLY A 231 -14.54 4.14 -5.58
C GLY A 231 -13.11 3.64 -5.44
N VAL A 232 -12.10 4.51 -5.46
CA VAL A 232 -10.71 4.13 -5.17
C VAL A 232 -10.49 4.13 -3.66
N TRP A 233 -10.03 2.99 -3.14
CA TRP A 233 -9.77 2.81 -1.72
C TRP A 233 -8.35 3.23 -1.34
N VAL A 234 -8.23 3.82 -0.16
CA VAL A 234 -6.95 4.00 0.52
C VAL A 234 -6.91 3.06 1.72
N LYS A 235 -5.91 2.18 1.76
CA LYS A 235 -5.55 1.43 2.95
C LYS A 235 -4.36 2.13 3.60
N PRO A 236 -4.57 2.97 4.62
CA PRO A 236 -3.51 3.79 5.20
C PRO A 236 -2.36 2.93 5.74
N MET A 237 -1.14 3.38 5.54
CA MET A 237 0.03 2.84 6.22
C MET A 237 0.16 3.54 7.58
N ILE A 238 -0.44 2.96 8.62
CA ILE A 238 -0.37 3.51 9.98
C ILE A 238 1.05 3.34 10.50
N ALA A 239 1.71 4.46 10.78
CA ALA A 239 3.11 4.45 11.19
C ALA A 239 3.33 3.73 12.53
N TRP A 240 4.42 3.01 12.61
CA TRP A 240 4.96 2.51 13.87
C TRP A 240 5.56 3.66 14.68
N SER A 241 5.73 3.43 15.97
CA SER A 241 6.53 4.28 16.85
C SER A 241 7.84 3.54 17.12
N ASP A 242 8.97 4.18 16.83
CA ASP A 242 10.28 3.64 17.20
C ASP A 242 10.55 3.73 18.70
N LEU A 243 11.73 3.31 19.17
CA LEU A 243 12.07 3.29 20.60
C LEU A 243 12.09 4.68 21.26
N ASN A 244 12.19 5.75 20.47
CA ASN A 244 12.17 7.14 20.94
C ASN A 244 10.84 7.85 20.64
N GLY A 245 9.83 7.11 20.14
CA GLY A 245 8.54 7.68 19.79
C GLY A 245 8.50 8.38 18.42
N VAL A 246 9.56 8.24 17.60
CA VAL A 246 9.57 8.79 16.24
C VAL A 246 8.76 7.87 15.32
N PRO A 247 7.83 8.42 14.53
CA PRO A 247 7.03 7.60 13.62
C PRO A 247 7.87 7.07 12.46
N CYS A 248 7.60 5.82 12.06
CA CYS A 248 8.20 5.19 10.89
C CYS A 248 7.18 4.34 10.13
N SER A 249 7.17 4.45 8.81
CA SER A 249 6.14 3.83 7.96
C SER A 249 6.47 2.39 7.58
N MET A 250 7.75 2.04 7.48
CA MET A 250 8.23 0.68 7.26
C MET A 250 9.14 0.27 8.40
N VAL A 251 9.13 -1.01 8.75
CA VAL A 251 9.86 -1.54 9.93
C VAL A 251 11.37 -1.35 9.76
N ASP A 252 11.88 -1.53 8.58
CA ASP A 252 13.29 -1.36 8.21
C ASP A 252 13.67 0.10 7.92
N ALA A 253 12.72 1.03 8.00
CA ALA A 253 12.95 2.47 7.93
C ALA A 253 12.85 3.17 9.30
N CYS A 254 12.59 2.44 10.39
CA CYS A 254 12.61 3.00 11.73
C CYS A 254 14.06 3.34 12.15
N PHE A 255 14.23 4.49 12.82
CA PHE A 255 15.56 5.00 13.12
C PHE A 255 16.11 4.48 14.46
N PHE A 256 15.31 4.56 15.53
CA PHE A 256 15.69 4.04 16.84
C PHE A 256 15.07 2.65 17.04
N ILE A 257 15.86 1.64 16.73
CA ILE A 257 15.44 0.24 16.73
C ILE A 257 16.20 -0.57 17.78
N PRO A 258 15.69 -1.74 18.21
CA PRO A 258 16.43 -2.68 19.05
C PRO A 258 17.74 -3.13 18.37
N ALA A 259 18.67 -3.64 19.14
CA ALA A 259 19.87 -4.26 18.60
C ALA A 259 19.50 -5.41 17.64
N LEU A 260 20.12 -5.43 16.44
CA LEU A 260 19.73 -6.32 15.34
C LEU A 260 19.97 -7.82 15.64
N ASP A 261 20.73 -8.15 16.66
CA ASP A 261 20.97 -9.49 17.16
C ASP A 261 20.12 -9.89 18.38
N ASN A 262 19.29 -8.97 18.91
CA ASN A 262 18.44 -9.20 20.06
C ASN A 262 16.99 -9.54 19.68
N GLU A 263 16.72 -10.83 19.52
CA GLU A 263 15.39 -11.34 19.16
C GLU A 263 14.29 -10.92 20.14
N GLU A 264 14.56 -10.95 21.45
CA GLU A 264 13.55 -10.63 22.46
C GLU A 264 13.15 -9.15 22.41
N GLU A 265 14.10 -8.24 22.31
CA GLU A 265 13.80 -6.80 22.18
C GLU A 265 13.03 -6.51 20.89
N TRP A 266 13.35 -7.18 19.78
CA TRP A 266 12.60 -7.06 18.53
C TRP A 266 11.18 -7.60 18.68
N TYR A 267 11.01 -8.73 19.34
CA TYR A 267 9.67 -9.27 19.59
C TYR A 267 8.83 -8.30 20.44
N GLN A 268 9.39 -7.72 21.50
CA GLN A 268 8.70 -6.72 22.32
C GLN A 268 8.43 -5.44 21.53
N PHE A 269 9.32 -5.01 20.66
CA PHE A 269 9.12 -3.85 19.78
C PHE A 269 7.94 -4.05 18.82
N ILE A 270 7.84 -5.21 18.20
CA ILE A 270 6.70 -5.59 17.36
C ILE A 270 5.41 -5.62 18.18
N LEU A 271 5.42 -6.25 19.35
CA LEU A 271 4.25 -6.33 20.23
C LEU A 271 3.76 -4.95 20.69
N THR A 272 4.65 -4.06 21.10
CA THR A 272 4.28 -2.70 21.54
C THR A 272 3.56 -1.95 20.44
N ASN A 273 4.00 -2.07 19.19
CA ASN A 273 3.34 -1.45 18.04
C ASN A 273 2.00 -2.13 17.72
N PHE A 274 1.92 -3.46 17.81
CA PHE A 274 0.68 -4.21 17.61
C PHE A 274 -0.38 -3.88 18.68
N GLU A 275 0.02 -3.79 19.94
CA GLU A 275 -0.89 -3.55 21.06
C GLU A 275 -1.63 -2.21 20.95
N ARG A 276 -1.03 -1.18 20.32
CA ARG A 276 -1.72 0.11 20.06
C ARG A 276 -2.99 -0.08 19.22
N HIS A 277 -2.95 -1.01 18.26
CA HIS A 277 -4.10 -1.36 17.43
C HIS A 277 -5.05 -2.29 18.17
N TYR A 278 -4.50 -3.34 18.76
CA TYR A 278 -5.25 -4.41 19.41
C TYR A 278 -6.06 -3.93 20.62
N MET A 279 -5.49 -3.05 21.43
CA MET A 279 -6.15 -2.44 22.60
C MET A 279 -6.85 -1.11 22.25
N GLY A 280 -6.66 -0.60 21.03
CA GLY A 280 -7.26 0.64 20.54
C GLY A 280 -8.58 0.41 19.81
N ASN A 281 -8.73 1.06 18.65
CA ASN A 281 -9.91 0.96 17.80
C ASN A 281 -9.87 -0.21 16.80
N ARG A 282 -8.91 -1.16 16.93
CA ARG A 282 -8.74 -2.32 16.05
C ARG A 282 -8.43 -1.98 14.58
N ALA A 283 -8.04 -0.75 14.27
CA ALA A 283 -7.58 -0.42 12.92
C ALA A 283 -6.48 -1.43 12.48
N PRO A 284 -6.42 -1.80 11.19
CA PRO A 284 -5.52 -2.86 10.73
C PRO A 284 -4.06 -2.59 11.10
N PHE A 285 -3.39 -3.58 11.69
CA PHE A 285 -1.96 -3.51 11.97
C PHE A 285 -1.18 -3.94 10.74
N GLY A 286 -0.23 -3.09 10.29
CA GLY A 286 0.66 -3.39 9.17
C GLY A 286 2.07 -3.68 9.61
N PHE A 287 2.66 -4.77 9.10
CA PHE A 287 4.08 -5.06 9.14
C PHE A 287 4.62 -4.95 7.72
N TYR A 288 5.23 -3.82 7.39
CA TYR A 288 5.72 -3.47 6.07
C TYR A 288 7.24 -3.56 6.06
N VAL A 289 7.83 -4.38 5.19
CA VAL A 289 9.27 -4.68 5.23
C VAL A 289 9.82 -5.13 3.88
N HIS A 290 11.11 -4.92 3.61
CA HIS A 290 11.84 -5.57 2.55
C HIS A 290 12.47 -6.87 3.06
N GLU A 291 12.42 -7.95 2.26
CA GLU A 291 12.96 -9.26 2.67
C GLU A 291 14.45 -9.19 3.00
N ALA A 292 15.21 -8.37 2.29
CA ALA A 292 16.64 -8.20 2.50
C ALA A 292 16.98 -7.80 3.96
N PHE A 293 16.09 -7.07 4.63
CA PHE A 293 16.27 -6.73 6.03
C PHE A 293 16.14 -7.95 6.94
N LEU A 294 15.21 -8.85 6.65
CA LEU A 294 15.00 -10.07 7.45
C LEU A 294 16.11 -11.09 7.22
N SER A 295 16.56 -11.27 5.97
CA SER A 295 17.64 -12.21 5.66
C SER A 295 18.99 -11.75 6.21
N ALA A 296 19.24 -10.43 6.20
CA ALA A 296 20.43 -9.86 6.83
C ALA A 296 20.41 -9.92 8.37
N ASN A 297 19.22 -9.99 8.99
CA ASN A 297 19.06 -9.91 10.45
C ASN A 297 18.24 -11.09 10.99
N PRO A 298 18.87 -12.27 11.19
CA PRO A 298 18.16 -13.48 11.60
C PRO A 298 17.41 -13.39 12.92
N ALA A 299 17.82 -12.55 13.87
CA ALA A 299 17.10 -12.34 15.13
C ALA A 299 15.78 -11.58 14.90
N VAL A 300 15.78 -10.59 14.02
CA VAL A 300 14.56 -9.87 13.60
C VAL A 300 13.59 -10.84 12.91
N ASN A 301 14.10 -11.68 12.02
CA ASN A 301 13.31 -12.70 11.34
C ASN A 301 12.65 -13.67 12.34
N ARG A 302 13.38 -14.17 13.33
CA ARG A 302 12.80 -15.03 14.37
C ARG A 302 11.78 -14.29 15.25
N ALA A 303 12.00 -13.03 15.56
CA ALA A 303 11.04 -12.20 16.28
C ALA A 303 9.72 -12.05 15.50
N LEU A 304 9.81 -11.82 14.18
CA LEU A 304 8.64 -11.81 13.29
C LEU A 304 7.91 -13.16 13.27
N VAL A 305 8.65 -14.28 13.20
CA VAL A 305 8.06 -15.62 13.23
C VAL A 305 7.29 -15.82 14.54
N ARG A 306 7.87 -15.49 15.68
CA ARG A 306 7.21 -15.56 17.00
C ARG A 306 5.95 -14.68 17.06
N PHE A 307 6.00 -13.49 16.50
CA PHE A 307 4.84 -12.60 16.43
C PHE A 307 3.72 -13.21 15.57
N MET A 308 4.06 -13.72 14.37
CA MET A 308 3.08 -14.40 13.52
C MET A 308 2.48 -15.63 14.21
N ASP A 309 3.27 -16.39 14.95
CA ASP A 309 2.79 -17.53 15.74
C ASP A 309 1.81 -17.08 16.83
N LEU A 310 2.09 -15.98 17.51
CA LEU A 310 1.15 -15.39 18.46
C LEU A 310 -0.17 -15.03 17.78
N VAL A 311 -0.13 -14.25 16.69
CA VAL A 311 -1.33 -13.81 15.96
C VAL A 311 -2.16 -15.00 15.47
N ASN A 312 -1.52 -16.02 14.92
CA ASN A 312 -2.19 -17.22 14.42
C ASN A 312 -2.90 -18.03 15.52
N ASN A 313 -2.52 -17.84 16.79
CA ASN A 313 -3.15 -18.49 17.93
C ASN A 313 -4.20 -17.62 18.66
N LEU A 314 -4.27 -16.32 18.38
CA LEU A 314 -5.30 -15.45 18.93
C LEU A 314 -6.66 -15.72 18.27
N ASN A 315 -7.72 -15.77 19.07
CA ASN A 315 -9.06 -16.07 18.56
C ASN A 315 -9.73 -14.91 17.83
N ASP A 316 -9.21 -13.71 17.98
CA ASP A 316 -9.79 -12.46 17.47
C ASP A 316 -8.78 -11.65 16.62
N ALA A 317 -7.63 -12.26 16.28
CA ALA A 317 -6.64 -11.67 15.38
C ALA A 317 -6.39 -12.59 14.18
N PHE A 318 -6.25 -11.98 12.97
CA PHE A 318 -6.16 -12.73 11.72
C PHE A 318 -5.12 -12.10 10.81
N MET A 319 -4.16 -12.91 10.35
CA MET A 319 -3.28 -12.53 9.25
C MET A 319 -4.04 -12.68 7.93
N VAL A 320 -4.17 -11.58 7.20
CA VAL A 320 -4.96 -11.52 5.97
C VAL A 320 -4.21 -10.80 4.86
N ASN A 321 -4.60 -11.01 3.61
CA ASN A 321 -4.17 -10.20 2.49
C ASN A 321 -4.69 -8.76 2.66
N ALA A 322 -3.99 -7.77 2.11
CA ALA A 322 -4.35 -6.38 2.31
C ALA A 322 -5.75 -6.04 1.76
N HIS A 323 -6.15 -6.62 0.61
CA HIS A 323 -7.49 -6.42 0.06
C HIS A 323 -8.60 -7.03 0.94
N GLU A 324 -8.34 -8.12 1.68
CA GLU A 324 -9.34 -8.73 2.56
C GLU A 324 -9.77 -7.80 3.70
N VAL A 325 -8.88 -6.89 4.10
CA VAL A 325 -9.25 -5.82 5.05
C VAL A 325 -10.32 -4.90 4.46
N ILE A 326 -10.15 -4.52 3.19
CA ILE A 326 -11.10 -3.66 2.48
C ILE A 326 -12.42 -4.41 2.27
N ASP A 327 -12.36 -5.68 1.89
CA ASP A 327 -13.57 -6.52 1.76
C ASP A 327 -14.36 -6.58 3.07
N TRP A 328 -13.66 -6.72 4.21
CA TRP A 328 -14.32 -6.66 5.51
C TRP A 328 -14.88 -5.27 5.82
N VAL A 329 -14.17 -4.20 5.49
CA VAL A 329 -14.67 -2.81 5.69
C VAL A 329 -15.93 -2.55 4.87
N LYS A 330 -16.04 -3.12 3.67
CA LYS A 330 -17.25 -3.04 2.83
C LYS A 330 -18.46 -3.72 3.45
N ASP A 331 -18.26 -4.81 4.17
CA ASP A 331 -19.32 -5.58 4.86
C ASP A 331 -18.86 -6.00 6.27
N PRO A 332 -18.83 -5.06 7.23
CA PRO A 332 -18.27 -5.31 8.55
C PRO A 332 -19.07 -6.38 9.32
N LYS A 333 -18.37 -7.39 9.80
CA LYS A 333 -18.93 -8.47 10.62
C LYS A 333 -18.24 -8.52 11.98
N PRO A 334 -19.01 -8.76 13.06
CA PRO A 334 -18.41 -9.04 14.37
C PRO A 334 -17.46 -10.24 14.31
N VAL A 335 -16.45 -10.25 15.18
CA VAL A 335 -15.41 -11.28 15.19
C VAL A 335 -15.96 -12.70 15.26
N ASP A 336 -17.04 -12.94 16.02
CA ASP A 336 -17.66 -14.26 16.13
C ASP A 336 -18.33 -14.72 14.82
N GLU A 337 -18.84 -13.79 14.03
CA GLU A 337 -19.38 -14.08 12.71
C GLU A 337 -18.25 -14.27 11.70
N TYR A 338 -17.26 -13.38 11.69
CA TYR A 338 -16.08 -13.46 10.83
C TYR A 338 -15.35 -14.81 10.96
N ARG A 339 -15.19 -15.31 12.18
CA ARG A 339 -14.56 -16.62 12.45
C ARG A 339 -15.29 -17.80 11.82
N ARG A 340 -16.57 -17.70 11.60
CA ARG A 340 -17.42 -18.75 11.00
C ARG A 340 -17.57 -18.65 9.51
N GLN A 341 -17.07 -17.58 8.89
CA GLN A 341 -17.11 -17.44 7.43
C GLN A 341 -16.24 -18.46 6.74
N SER A 342 -16.56 -18.76 5.49
CA SER A 342 -15.71 -19.54 4.61
C SER A 342 -14.40 -18.82 4.37
N CYS A 343 -13.31 -19.57 4.31
CA CYS A 343 -12.02 -19.01 3.94
C CYS A 343 -12.08 -18.39 2.54
N ARG A 344 -11.21 -17.41 2.30
CA ARG A 344 -11.08 -16.83 0.96
C ARG A 344 -10.91 -17.92 -0.08
N SER A 345 -11.56 -17.76 -1.21
CA SER A 345 -11.38 -18.63 -2.37
C SER A 345 -10.52 -17.93 -3.41
N PHE A 346 -9.69 -18.69 -4.08
CA PHE A 346 -8.94 -18.26 -5.27
C PHE A 346 -8.91 -19.43 -6.28
N SER A 347 -8.71 -19.08 -7.55
CA SER A 347 -8.60 -20.09 -8.61
C SER A 347 -7.12 -20.36 -8.90
N PRO A 348 -6.57 -21.50 -8.49
CA PRO A 348 -5.20 -21.84 -8.80
C PRO A 348 -4.94 -21.85 -10.29
N THR A 349 -3.75 -21.43 -10.69
CA THR A 349 -3.31 -21.45 -12.09
C THR A 349 -2.07 -22.33 -12.23
N THR A 350 -1.78 -22.73 -13.47
CA THR A 350 -0.62 -23.57 -13.75
C THR A 350 0.53 -22.74 -14.31
N CYS A 351 1.76 -23.10 -13.98
CA CYS A 351 2.95 -22.54 -14.58
C CYS A 351 3.86 -23.66 -15.08
N SER A 352 4.21 -23.61 -16.36
CA SER A 352 5.32 -24.36 -16.93
C SER A 352 6.45 -23.37 -17.19
N PRO A 353 7.45 -23.25 -16.29
CA PRO A 353 8.44 -22.19 -16.37
C PRO A 353 9.28 -22.24 -17.64
N ASN A 354 9.35 -21.11 -18.36
CA ASN A 354 10.25 -20.88 -19.46
C ASN A 354 11.41 -19.97 -19.03
N ASN A 355 12.64 -20.39 -19.30
CA ASN A 355 13.82 -19.57 -19.07
C ASN A 355 14.09 -18.76 -20.33
N CYS A 356 14.00 -17.44 -20.22
CA CYS A 356 14.11 -16.50 -21.32
C CYS A 356 15.40 -15.70 -21.22
N GLY A 357 16.09 -15.57 -22.33
CA GLY A 357 17.28 -14.71 -22.43
C GLY A 357 18.41 -15.28 -23.27
N PRO A 358 19.40 -14.46 -23.63
CA PRO A 358 19.49 -13.06 -23.25
C PRO A 358 18.41 -12.19 -23.90
N LEU A 359 17.73 -11.36 -23.13
CA LEU A 359 16.76 -10.36 -23.57
C LEU A 359 17.38 -8.98 -23.37
N TYR A 360 17.38 -8.15 -24.41
CA TYR A 360 18.00 -6.84 -24.32
C TYR A 360 16.96 -5.80 -23.89
N SER A 361 17.32 -5.02 -22.87
CA SER A 361 16.48 -3.90 -22.41
C SER A 361 16.68 -2.68 -23.31
N SER A 362 15.58 -2.07 -23.74
CA SER A 362 15.59 -0.79 -24.47
C SER A 362 16.15 0.36 -23.62
N HIS A 363 16.05 0.27 -22.30
CA HIS A 363 16.46 1.30 -21.37
C HIS A 363 17.99 1.47 -21.28
N ASN A 364 18.73 0.36 -21.20
CA ASN A 364 20.18 0.40 -20.94
C ASN A 364 21.02 -0.51 -21.84
N GLN A 365 20.40 -1.19 -22.79
CA GLN A 365 21.03 -2.13 -23.71
C GLN A 365 21.73 -3.32 -23.02
N LEU A 366 21.45 -3.56 -21.75
CA LEU A 366 21.98 -4.71 -21.02
C LEU A 366 21.15 -5.96 -21.32
N ALA A 367 21.80 -7.10 -21.22
CA ALA A 367 21.16 -8.41 -21.35
C ALA A 367 20.58 -8.86 -20.00
N TYR A 368 19.31 -9.17 -20.01
CA TYR A 368 18.59 -9.73 -18.87
C TYR A 368 18.13 -11.16 -19.12
N TYR A 369 17.87 -11.85 -18.03
CA TYR A 369 17.30 -13.20 -18.03
C TYR A 369 16.09 -13.19 -17.13
N MET A 370 15.02 -13.84 -17.53
CA MET A 370 13.81 -13.95 -16.75
C MET A 370 13.20 -15.35 -16.83
N GLN A 371 12.45 -15.75 -15.82
CA GLN A 371 11.67 -16.97 -15.82
C GLN A 371 10.18 -16.62 -15.77
N VAL A 372 9.41 -17.11 -16.74
CA VAL A 372 8.00 -16.76 -16.97
C VAL A 372 7.14 -18.00 -17.12
N CYS A 373 5.83 -17.86 -16.90
CA CYS A 373 4.82 -18.91 -17.12
C CYS A 373 4.18 -18.84 -18.51
N SER A 374 4.59 -17.89 -19.34
CA SER A 374 4.14 -17.68 -20.73
C SER A 374 5.25 -17.98 -21.73
N ALA A 375 5.02 -17.72 -23.02
CA ALA A 375 6.09 -17.69 -24.02
C ALA A 375 7.09 -16.58 -23.69
N CYS A 376 8.36 -16.77 -24.05
CA CYS A 376 9.39 -15.76 -23.88
C CYS A 376 9.11 -14.52 -24.74
N PRO A 377 9.30 -13.31 -24.22
CA PRO A 377 9.22 -12.08 -24.98
C PRO A 377 10.40 -11.94 -25.95
N ASN A 378 10.28 -11.04 -26.92
CA ASN A 378 11.36 -10.76 -27.87
C ASN A 378 12.46 -9.89 -27.25
N ASN A 379 12.07 -8.93 -26.41
CA ASN A 379 12.94 -8.01 -25.70
C ASN A 379 12.68 -8.10 -24.19
N TYR A 380 13.59 -7.56 -23.38
CA TYR A 380 13.32 -7.42 -21.95
C TYR A 380 12.15 -6.45 -21.75
N PRO A 381 11.05 -6.88 -21.11
CA PRO A 381 9.92 -6.02 -20.85
C PRO A 381 10.32 -4.81 -20.02
N TRP A 382 9.81 -3.64 -20.38
CA TRP A 382 10.14 -2.40 -19.68
C TRP A 382 9.03 -1.37 -19.84
N VAL A 383 9.18 -0.22 -19.17
CA VAL A 383 8.29 0.94 -19.31
C VAL A 383 8.10 1.28 -20.79
N GLY A 384 6.87 1.48 -21.23
CA GLY A 384 6.49 1.71 -22.63
C GLY A 384 6.45 0.45 -23.52
N ASN A 385 6.98 -0.70 -23.04
CA ASN A 385 6.86 -1.99 -23.71
C ASN A 385 6.73 -3.12 -22.66
N PRO A 386 5.61 -3.18 -21.90
CA PRO A 386 5.47 -4.06 -20.75
C PRO A 386 5.49 -5.56 -21.10
N LEU A 387 5.23 -5.92 -22.35
CA LEU A 387 5.25 -7.33 -22.78
C LEU A 387 6.51 -7.71 -23.57
N GLY A 388 7.43 -6.78 -23.84
CA GLY A 388 8.67 -7.04 -24.56
C GLY A 388 8.47 -7.47 -26.02
N LEU A 389 7.48 -6.93 -26.68
CA LEU A 389 7.10 -7.26 -28.06
C LEU A 389 8.06 -6.68 -29.09
#